data_7221ab4db3513e88cb82a67b86bffd38
#
_entry.id   7221ab4db3513e88cb82a67b86bffd38
#
_cell.length_a   1.000
_cell.length_b   1.000
_cell.length_c   1.000
_cell.angle_alpha   90.00
_cell.angle_beta   90.00
_cell.angle_gamma   90.00
#
_symmetry.space_group_name_H-M   'P 1'
#
loop_
_entity.id
_entity.type
_entity.pdbx_description
1 polymer ?
#
loop_
_entity_poly.entity_id
_entity_poly.type
_entity_poly.pdbx_seq_one_letter_code
_entity_poly.pdbx_strand_id
1 'polypeptide(L)'
;VTNVASVQNRPHDYLVGDSLDEYDVLLHNYCARLCFEGYVSEDYKRAVRAFQGIKILSVQDEYDRTNELKAAIKDLGFDIVLTCIPPDQIELVYPKSEFPNVTFVTVLTGYVPADTLRLDERLPLHNRPIMVGYRGRSIAMRYGKLGFEKFEIGRRMKKECTDRGIRADIEMEESHRIYGDKWTEFLRSCRVMLGSESG
;
A
#
# COMPACT_ATOMS: atom_id res chain seq x y z
N VAL A 1 4.77 7.33 -20.41
CA VAL A 1 4.16 6.36 -19.48
C VAL A 1 2.66 6.54 -19.59
N THR A 2 1.98 5.61 -20.23
CA THR A 2 0.52 5.63 -20.34
C THR A 2 -0.05 5.03 -19.07
N ASN A 3 -0.89 5.77 -18.37
CA ASN A 3 -1.56 5.29 -17.18
C ASN A 3 -2.87 4.60 -17.57
N VAL A 4 -2.84 3.29 -17.76
CA VAL A 4 -4.00 2.45 -18.07
C VAL A 4 -4.65 2.00 -16.76
N ALA A 5 -4.94 2.91 -15.87
CA ALA A 5 -5.45 2.56 -14.55
C ALA A 5 -6.95 2.27 -14.58
N SER A 6 -7.35 1.19 -13.92
CA SER A 6 -8.71 1.10 -13.41
C SER A 6 -8.87 2.11 -12.28
N VAL A 7 -10.01 2.72 -12.19
CA VAL A 7 -10.33 3.61 -11.07
C VAL A 7 -11.35 2.90 -10.21
N GLN A 8 -11.02 2.79 -8.93
CA GLN A 8 -11.93 2.30 -7.92
C GLN A 8 -13.30 2.97 -8.05
N ASN A 9 -14.37 2.20 -8.08
CA ASN A 9 -15.76 2.66 -8.24
C ASN A 9 -16.17 3.18 -9.64
N ARG A 10 -15.44 2.85 -10.70
CA ARG A 10 -15.95 3.07 -12.07
C ARG A 10 -16.54 1.81 -12.67
N PRO A 11 -17.53 1.94 -13.57
CA PRO A 11 -18.13 0.80 -14.28
C PRO A 11 -17.08 -0.04 -15.01
N HIS A 12 -17.40 -1.31 -15.23
CA HIS A 12 -16.53 -2.36 -15.78
C HIS A 12 -16.11 -2.19 -17.25
N ASP A 13 -16.43 -1.08 -17.87
CA ASP A 13 -16.27 -0.77 -19.29
C ASP A 13 -15.16 0.26 -19.57
N TYR A 14 -14.19 0.38 -18.65
CA TYR A 14 -13.03 1.23 -18.88
C TYR A 14 -12.15 0.63 -19.98
N LEU A 15 -12.16 1.25 -21.14
CA LEU A 15 -11.40 0.82 -22.31
C LEU A 15 -9.91 1.20 -22.16
N VAL A 16 -9.05 0.32 -22.68
CA VAL A 16 -7.64 0.65 -22.89
C VAL A 16 -7.56 1.64 -24.03
N GLY A 17 -7.19 2.88 -23.74
CA GLY A 17 -7.18 3.96 -24.73
C GLY A 17 -6.09 3.84 -25.79
N ASP A 18 -4.95 3.19 -25.44
CA ASP A 18 -3.79 3.03 -26.29
C ASP A 18 -3.47 1.55 -26.50
N SER A 19 -2.89 1.19 -27.66
CA SER A 19 -2.37 -0.17 -27.87
C SER A 19 -1.19 -0.43 -26.94
N LEU A 20 -1.18 -1.60 -26.30
CA LEU A 20 -0.03 -2.04 -25.51
C LEU A 20 1.12 -2.55 -26.39
N ASP A 21 0.88 -2.78 -27.69
CA ASP A 21 1.85 -3.33 -28.64
C ASP A 21 3.04 -2.41 -28.91
N GLU A 22 2.91 -1.14 -28.56
CA GLU A 22 3.98 -0.12 -28.70
C GLU A 22 5.01 -0.17 -27.55
N TYR A 23 4.79 -1.03 -26.54
CA TYR A 23 5.63 -1.09 -25.35
C TYR A 23 6.33 -2.45 -25.23
N ASP A 24 7.55 -2.42 -24.70
CA ASP A 24 8.34 -3.62 -24.40
C ASP A 24 8.04 -4.19 -23.01
N VAL A 25 7.60 -3.34 -22.08
CA VAL A 25 7.38 -3.71 -20.67
C VAL A 25 6.07 -3.12 -20.16
N LEU A 26 5.28 -3.97 -19.52
CA LEU A 26 4.09 -3.59 -18.77
C LEU A 26 4.35 -3.72 -17.27
N LEU A 27 4.22 -2.62 -16.53
CA LEU A 27 4.26 -2.63 -15.06
C LEU A 27 2.84 -2.39 -14.50
N HIS A 28 2.27 -3.43 -13.90
CA HIS A 28 1.01 -3.33 -13.19
C HIS A 28 1.23 -2.91 -11.73
N ASN A 29 0.69 -1.75 -11.36
CA ASN A 29 0.89 -1.18 -10.03
C ASN A 29 -0.06 -1.81 -8.99
N TYR A 30 0.43 -1.99 -7.76
CA TYR A 30 -0.31 -2.59 -6.64
C TYR A 30 -1.62 -1.86 -6.28
N CYS A 31 -1.77 -0.57 -6.61
CA CYS A 31 -2.99 0.18 -6.34
C CYS A 31 -4.20 -0.33 -7.13
N ALA A 32 -3.98 -0.92 -8.31
CA ALA A 32 -5.03 -1.55 -9.12
C ALA A 32 -5.11 -3.06 -8.79
N ARG A 33 -5.67 -3.37 -7.63
CA ARG A 33 -5.64 -4.71 -7.01
C ARG A 33 -6.36 -5.76 -7.86
N LEU A 34 -5.62 -6.70 -8.43
CA LEU A 34 -6.14 -7.77 -9.29
C LEU A 34 -7.05 -8.78 -8.57
N CYS A 35 -6.88 -8.92 -7.26
CA CYS A 35 -7.62 -9.87 -6.42
C CYS A 35 -9.00 -9.35 -5.98
N PHE A 36 -9.41 -8.15 -6.38
CA PHE A 36 -10.70 -7.57 -6.04
C PHE A 36 -11.50 -7.22 -7.28
N GLU A 37 -12.78 -7.50 -7.26
CA GLU A 37 -13.70 -7.07 -8.30
C GLU A 37 -13.78 -5.53 -8.40
N GLY A 38 -13.97 -5.02 -9.60
CA GLY A 38 -14.14 -3.59 -9.86
C GLY A 38 -12.86 -2.75 -9.82
N TYR A 39 -11.70 -3.33 -9.48
CA TYR A 39 -10.42 -2.62 -9.52
C TYR A 39 -9.81 -2.60 -10.92
N VAL A 40 -10.08 -3.61 -11.73
CA VAL A 40 -9.51 -3.77 -13.06
C VAL A 40 -10.61 -4.23 -14.02
N SER A 41 -10.75 -3.56 -15.16
CA SER A 41 -11.74 -3.92 -16.19
C SER A 41 -11.36 -5.20 -16.92
N GLU A 42 -12.36 -5.90 -17.48
CA GLU A 42 -12.11 -7.08 -18.32
C GLU A 42 -11.41 -6.71 -19.63
N ASP A 43 -11.63 -5.49 -20.13
CA ASP A 43 -10.91 -4.96 -21.29
C ASP A 43 -9.41 -4.87 -21.02
N TYR A 44 -9.03 -4.31 -19.88
CA TYR A 44 -7.63 -4.27 -19.46
C TYR A 44 -7.03 -5.67 -19.32
N LYS A 45 -7.74 -6.60 -18.68
CA LYS A 45 -7.26 -7.98 -18.52
C LYS A 45 -7.04 -8.66 -19.87
N ARG A 46 -7.95 -8.43 -20.86
CA ARG A 46 -7.75 -8.92 -22.23
C ARG A 46 -6.49 -8.36 -22.87
N ALA A 47 -6.26 -7.06 -22.72
CA ALA A 47 -5.07 -6.40 -23.25
C ALA A 47 -3.78 -6.95 -22.61
N VAL A 48 -3.78 -7.16 -21.29
CA VAL A 48 -2.63 -7.77 -20.59
C VAL A 48 -2.37 -9.20 -21.02
N ARG A 49 -3.42 -10.03 -21.21
CA ARG A 49 -3.26 -11.40 -21.72
C ARG A 49 -2.64 -11.42 -23.12
N ALA A 50 -3.05 -10.48 -23.97
CA ALA A 50 -2.55 -10.39 -25.35
C ALA A 50 -1.14 -9.80 -25.45
N PHE A 51 -0.70 -9.02 -24.47
CA PHE A 51 0.59 -8.35 -24.47
C PHE A 51 1.77 -9.34 -24.53
N GLN A 52 2.71 -9.10 -25.46
CA GLN A 52 3.83 -10.01 -25.74
C GLN A 52 5.16 -9.58 -25.10
N GLY A 53 5.22 -8.39 -24.51
CA GLY A 53 6.39 -7.89 -23.79
C GLY A 53 6.49 -8.45 -22.38
N ILE A 54 7.46 -7.97 -21.61
CA ILE A 54 7.69 -8.37 -20.22
C ILE A 54 6.58 -7.79 -19.32
N LYS A 55 5.91 -8.67 -18.56
CA LYS A 55 4.86 -8.31 -17.62
C LYS A 55 5.36 -8.33 -16.19
N ILE A 56 5.36 -7.18 -15.55
CA ILE A 56 5.77 -7.00 -14.16
C ILE A 56 4.54 -6.64 -13.33
N LEU A 57 4.31 -7.36 -12.26
CA LEU A 57 3.28 -7.08 -11.28
C LEU A 57 3.91 -6.59 -9.97
N SER A 58 3.50 -5.45 -9.47
CA SER A 58 3.79 -5.02 -8.11
C SER A 58 2.60 -5.38 -7.21
N VAL A 59 2.85 -6.02 -6.07
CA VAL A 59 1.82 -6.44 -5.13
C VAL A 59 2.09 -5.91 -3.72
N GLN A 60 1.01 -5.75 -2.95
CA GLN A 60 1.01 -5.37 -1.55
C GLN A 60 -0.20 -6.03 -0.88
N ASP A 61 -0.14 -6.24 0.43
CA ASP A 61 -1.23 -6.85 1.21
C ASP A 61 -1.58 -8.27 0.74
N GLU A 62 -0.60 -9.09 0.45
CA GLU A 62 -0.72 -10.43 -0.13
C GLU A 62 -1.41 -11.45 0.79
N TYR A 63 -1.62 -11.10 2.05
CA TYR A 63 -2.40 -11.86 3.01
C TYR A 63 -3.92 -11.76 2.76
N ASP A 64 -4.36 -10.85 1.89
CA ASP A 64 -5.78 -10.65 1.56
C ASP A 64 -6.07 -11.19 0.17
N ARG A 65 -6.93 -12.19 0.07
CA ARG A 65 -7.32 -12.87 -1.18
C ARG A 65 -6.14 -13.44 -1.97
N THR A 66 -5.26 -14.12 -1.29
CA THR A 66 -4.04 -14.70 -1.87
C THR A 66 -4.34 -15.65 -3.03
N ASN A 67 -5.40 -16.47 -2.92
CA ASN A 67 -5.76 -17.43 -3.97
C ASN A 67 -6.23 -16.73 -5.25
N GLU A 68 -7.02 -15.69 -5.13
CA GLU A 68 -7.47 -14.88 -6.26
C GLU A 68 -6.29 -14.15 -6.92
N LEU A 69 -5.35 -13.66 -6.13
CA LEU A 69 -4.12 -13.06 -6.65
C LEU A 69 -3.28 -14.09 -7.42
N LYS A 70 -3.08 -15.29 -6.85
CA LYS A 70 -2.37 -16.39 -7.50
C LYS A 70 -3.02 -16.78 -8.83
N ALA A 71 -4.36 -16.85 -8.86
CA ALA A 71 -5.10 -17.12 -10.07
C ALA A 71 -4.91 -16.02 -11.12
N ALA A 72 -4.93 -14.75 -10.72
CA ALA A 72 -4.73 -13.63 -11.62
C ALA A 72 -3.30 -13.57 -12.18
N ILE A 73 -2.27 -13.90 -11.37
CA ILE A 73 -0.87 -13.98 -11.83
C ILE A 73 -0.75 -15.00 -12.96
N LYS A 74 -1.35 -16.20 -12.80
CA LYS A 74 -1.34 -17.27 -13.81
C LYS A 74 -2.14 -16.90 -15.05
N ASP A 75 -3.37 -16.39 -14.88
CA ASP A 75 -4.29 -16.03 -15.95
C ASP A 75 -3.74 -14.93 -16.86
N LEU A 76 -3.14 -13.91 -16.27
CA LEU A 76 -2.60 -12.77 -17.00
C LEU A 76 -1.16 -12.99 -17.48
N GLY A 77 -0.50 -14.04 -17.03
CA GLY A 77 0.81 -14.46 -17.46
C GLY A 77 1.91 -13.47 -17.09
N PHE A 78 1.98 -13.06 -15.82
CA PHE A 78 3.08 -12.21 -15.34
C PHE A 78 4.39 -12.98 -15.28
N ASP A 79 5.47 -12.32 -15.72
CA ASP A 79 6.83 -12.87 -15.73
C ASP A 79 7.57 -12.58 -14.42
N ILE A 80 7.34 -11.38 -13.85
CA ILE A 80 8.01 -10.90 -12.65
C ILE A 80 6.96 -10.39 -11.68
N VAL A 81 7.05 -10.80 -10.41
CA VAL A 81 6.22 -10.30 -9.31
C VAL A 81 7.10 -9.64 -8.27
N LEU A 82 6.90 -8.33 -8.07
CA LEU A 82 7.52 -7.55 -7.00
C LEU A 82 6.66 -7.71 -5.76
N THR A 83 7.15 -8.47 -4.79
CA THR A 83 6.42 -8.90 -3.58
C THR A 83 7.00 -8.26 -2.32
N CYS A 84 6.18 -8.08 -1.28
CA CYS A 84 6.65 -7.66 0.05
C CYS A 84 7.00 -8.86 0.95
N ILE A 85 6.81 -10.09 0.48
CA ILE A 85 7.13 -11.30 1.22
C ILE A 85 8.65 -11.46 1.33
N PRO A 86 9.19 -11.76 2.53
CA PRO A 86 10.61 -12.06 2.70
C PRO A 86 11.09 -13.20 1.79
N PRO A 87 12.33 -13.17 1.29
CA PRO A 87 12.83 -14.16 0.32
C PRO A 87 12.70 -15.62 0.78
N ASP A 88 12.90 -15.87 2.07
CA ASP A 88 12.80 -17.20 2.69
C ASP A 88 11.36 -17.70 2.86
N GLN A 89 10.37 -16.84 2.67
CA GLN A 89 8.94 -17.14 2.81
C GLN A 89 8.20 -17.20 1.46
N ILE A 90 8.85 -16.82 0.37
CA ILE A 90 8.22 -16.77 -0.98
C ILE A 90 7.65 -18.13 -1.35
N GLU A 91 8.39 -19.22 -1.13
CA GLU A 91 8.00 -20.57 -1.49
C GLU A 91 6.74 -21.07 -0.74
N LEU A 92 6.46 -20.53 0.45
CA LEU A 92 5.24 -20.84 1.21
C LEU A 92 3.99 -20.26 0.55
N VAL A 93 4.11 -19.10 -0.07
CA VAL A 93 2.98 -18.38 -0.68
C VAL A 93 2.89 -18.70 -2.17
N TYR A 94 4.02 -18.70 -2.85
CA TYR A 94 4.15 -18.89 -4.30
C TYR A 94 5.07 -20.08 -4.60
N PRO A 95 4.59 -21.33 -4.42
CA PRO A 95 5.41 -22.51 -4.66
C PRO A 95 5.93 -22.55 -6.10
N LYS A 96 7.20 -22.90 -6.29
CA LYS A 96 7.80 -23.03 -7.62
C LYS A 96 7.07 -24.04 -8.51
N SER A 97 6.45 -25.03 -7.90
CA SER A 97 5.60 -26.01 -8.61
C SER A 97 4.36 -25.38 -9.27
N GLU A 98 3.83 -24.31 -8.68
CA GLU A 98 2.70 -23.55 -9.22
C GLU A 98 3.11 -22.44 -10.18
N PHE A 99 4.32 -21.89 -10.01
CA PHE A 99 4.85 -20.73 -10.74
C PHE A 99 6.24 -21.00 -11.32
N PRO A 100 6.39 -22.04 -12.19
CA PRO A 100 7.71 -22.47 -12.69
C PRO A 100 8.44 -21.38 -13.49
N ASN A 101 7.69 -20.50 -14.17
CA ASN A 101 8.21 -19.47 -15.07
C ASN A 101 8.12 -18.04 -14.49
N VAL A 102 7.66 -17.88 -13.25
CA VAL A 102 7.53 -16.56 -12.63
C VAL A 102 8.73 -16.29 -11.73
N THR A 103 9.29 -15.11 -11.85
CA THR A 103 10.36 -14.61 -10.95
C THR A 103 9.74 -13.73 -9.88
N PHE A 104 9.90 -14.12 -8.61
CA PHE A 104 9.48 -13.29 -7.46
C PHE A 104 10.69 -12.53 -6.91
N VAL A 105 10.50 -11.23 -6.72
CA VAL A 105 11.55 -10.33 -6.20
C VAL A 105 11.00 -9.59 -4.99
N THR A 106 11.61 -9.78 -3.84
CA THR A 106 11.24 -9.04 -2.63
C THR A 106 11.64 -7.58 -2.75
N VAL A 107 10.68 -6.68 -2.53
CA VAL A 107 10.85 -5.24 -2.58
C VAL A 107 10.26 -4.59 -1.32
N LEU A 108 10.65 -3.34 -1.07
CA LEU A 108 10.01 -2.54 -0.02
C LEU A 108 8.67 -1.98 -0.50
N THR A 109 7.74 -1.78 0.43
CA THR A 109 6.39 -1.25 0.17
C THR A 109 6.35 0.20 -0.26
N GLY A 110 7.47 0.90 -0.22
CA GLY A 110 7.54 2.31 -0.56
C GLY A 110 8.97 2.78 -0.73
N TYR A 111 9.12 4.05 -1.03
CA TYR A 111 10.40 4.73 -1.15
C TYR A 111 10.44 5.96 -0.25
N VAL A 112 11.63 6.36 0.14
CA VAL A 112 11.88 7.63 0.85
C VAL A 112 12.55 8.58 -0.15
N PRO A 113 11.89 9.67 -0.56
CA PRO A 113 12.51 10.66 -1.43
C PRO A 113 13.79 11.25 -0.79
N ALA A 114 14.84 11.46 -1.59
CA ALA A 114 16.12 11.93 -1.08
C ALA A 114 16.04 13.30 -0.39
N ASP A 115 15.12 14.15 -0.82
CA ASP A 115 14.87 15.48 -0.24
C ASP A 115 14.20 15.43 1.13
N THR A 116 13.47 14.34 1.47
CA THR A 116 12.93 14.17 2.83
C THR A 116 14.02 13.99 3.89
N LEU A 117 15.23 13.67 3.50
CA LEU A 117 16.40 13.52 4.39
C LEU A 117 17.08 14.84 4.75
N ARG A 118 16.65 15.98 4.18
CA ARG A 118 17.16 17.31 4.55
C ARG A 118 16.80 17.63 6.00
N LEU A 119 17.82 17.60 6.86
CA LEU A 119 17.68 17.81 8.31
C LEU A 119 17.64 19.29 8.70
N ASP A 120 18.19 20.15 7.87
CA ASP A 120 18.40 21.58 8.04
C ASP A 120 17.10 22.41 8.07
N GLU A 121 16.03 21.93 7.46
CA GLU A 121 14.71 22.58 7.45
C GLU A 121 13.80 22.16 8.61
N ARG A 122 14.27 21.34 9.54
CA ARG A 122 13.45 20.79 10.61
C ARG A 122 13.41 21.71 11.82
N LEU A 123 12.22 21.97 12.32
CA LEU A 123 12.07 22.60 13.62
C LEU A 123 12.73 21.74 14.71
N PRO A 124 13.55 22.34 15.59
CA PRO A 124 14.03 21.65 16.77
C PRO A 124 12.89 21.04 17.57
N LEU A 125 13.10 19.86 18.18
CA LEU A 125 12.03 19.12 18.86
C LEU A 125 11.28 19.97 19.90
N HIS A 126 11.99 20.82 20.66
CA HIS A 126 11.39 21.68 21.67
C HIS A 126 10.47 22.76 21.10
N ASN A 127 10.64 23.12 19.82
CA ASN A 127 9.82 24.14 19.14
C ASN A 127 8.58 23.53 18.45
N ARG A 128 8.46 22.20 18.41
CA ARG A 128 7.31 21.55 17.77
C ARG A 128 6.08 21.65 18.67
N PRO A 129 4.93 22.12 18.15
CA PRO A 129 3.75 22.40 18.94
C PRO A 129 3.04 21.13 19.48
N ILE A 130 3.13 20.01 18.79
CA ILE A 130 2.43 18.76 19.13
C ILE A 130 3.42 17.83 19.85
N MET A 131 3.10 17.44 21.08
CA MET A 131 3.94 16.53 21.84
C MET A 131 3.83 15.10 21.26
N VAL A 132 2.60 14.61 21.07
CA VAL A 132 2.33 13.27 20.56
C VAL A 132 1.37 13.35 19.36
N GLY A 133 1.78 12.83 18.23
CA GLY A 133 0.96 12.72 17.03
C GLY A 133 0.58 11.29 16.71
N TYR A 134 -0.64 11.07 16.18
CA TYR A 134 -1.08 9.79 15.66
C TYR A 134 -2.20 9.95 14.65
N ARG A 135 -2.14 9.15 13.59
CA ARG A 135 -3.25 8.89 12.69
C ARG A 135 -3.37 7.38 12.50
N GLY A 136 -4.43 6.82 13.01
CA GLY A 136 -4.77 5.41 12.85
C GLY A 136 -6.23 5.27 12.46
N ARG A 137 -6.66 4.04 12.22
CA ARG A 137 -8.08 3.72 12.01
C ARG A 137 -8.40 2.35 12.54
N SER A 138 -9.66 2.11 12.83
CA SER A 138 -10.15 0.76 13.04
C SER A 138 -10.07 0.00 11.71
N ILE A 139 -9.56 -1.21 11.75
CA ILE A 139 -9.56 -2.14 10.61
C ILE A 139 -10.41 -3.36 10.93
N ALA A 140 -10.76 -4.14 9.90
CA ALA A 140 -11.68 -5.26 10.07
C ALA A 140 -11.16 -6.29 11.08
N MET A 141 -12.08 -6.87 11.87
CA MET A 141 -11.76 -7.84 12.94
C MET A 141 -10.99 -9.07 12.45
N ARG A 142 -11.07 -9.41 11.15
CA ARG A 142 -10.30 -10.50 10.54
C ARG A 142 -8.78 -10.34 10.66
N TYR A 143 -8.30 -9.12 10.86
CA TYR A 143 -6.87 -8.85 11.09
C TYR A 143 -6.41 -9.13 12.53
N GLY A 144 -7.32 -9.60 13.37
CA GLY A 144 -7.01 -10.08 14.71
C GLY A 144 -6.49 -9.00 15.66
N LYS A 145 -5.69 -9.44 16.63
CA LYS A 145 -5.19 -8.59 17.73
C LYS A 145 -4.37 -7.39 17.22
N LEU A 146 -3.47 -7.61 16.27
CA LEU A 146 -2.62 -6.53 15.74
C LEU A 146 -3.44 -5.46 15.01
N GLY A 147 -4.47 -5.88 14.26
CA GLY A 147 -5.39 -4.95 13.64
C GLY A 147 -6.20 -4.12 14.63
N PHE A 148 -6.64 -4.73 15.73
CA PHE A 148 -7.32 -4.02 16.83
C PHE A 148 -6.37 -3.04 17.54
N GLU A 149 -5.11 -3.40 17.73
CA GLU A 149 -4.12 -2.57 18.40
C GLU A 149 -3.94 -1.21 17.71
N LYS A 150 -4.05 -1.15 16.41
CA LYS A 150 -3.95 0.09 15.63
C LYS A 150 -4.96 1.15 16.06
N PHE A 151 -6.16 0.77 16.44
CA PHE A 151 -7.17 1.66 17.00
C PHE A 151 -6.96 1.88 18.50
N GLU A 152 -6.73 0.81 19.23
CA GLU A 152 -6.68 0.81 20.69
C GLU A 152 -5.49 1.62 21.25
N ILE A 153 -4.33 1.57 20.60
CA ILE A 153 -3.16 2.36 21.02
C ILE A 153 -3.43 3.86 20.90
N GLY A 154 -4.11 4.28 19.83
CA GLY A 154 -4.53 5.67 19.65
C GLY A 154 -5.52 6.11 20.74
N ARG A 155 -6.54 5.29 20.97
CA ARG A 155 -7.57 5.54 21.98
C ARG A 155 -6.97 5.69 23.41
N ARG A 156 -6.09 4.77 23.78
CA ARG A 156 -5.41 4.80 25.09
C ARG A 156 -4.50 6.01 25.22
N MET A 157 -3.66 6.26 24.23
CA MET A 157 -2.74 7.41 24.29
C MET A 157 -3.50 8.74 24.29
N LYS A 158 -4.59 8.87 23.54
CA LYS A 158 -5.43 10.08 23.55
C LYS A 158 -5.96 10.36 24.96
N LYS A 159 -6.45 9.32 25.65
CA LYS A 159 -6.90 9.42 27.04
C LYS A 159 -5.77 9.84 27.99
N GLU A 160 -4.64 9.15 27.95
CA GLU A 160 -3.48 9.46 28.80
C GLU A 160 -2.97 10.90 28.58
N CYS A 161 -2.92 11.37 27.34
CA CYS A 161 -2.52 12.73 27.04
C CYS A 161 -3.52 13.74 27.63
N THR A 162 -4.82 13.47 27.51
CA THR A 162 -5.87 14.32 28.09
C THR A 162 -5.75 14.38 29.62
N ASP A 163 -5.66 13.23 30.28
CA ASP A 163 -5.59 13.12 31.75
C ASP A 163 -4.33 13.83 32.33
N ARG A 164 -3.26 13.92 31.54
CA ARG A 164 -1.99 14.55 31.96
C ARG A 164 -1.78 15.95 31.40
N GLY A 165 -2.74 16.52 30.68
CA GLY A 165 -2.60 17.83 30.05
C GLY A 165 -1.50 17.93 28.99
N ILE A 166 -1.17 16.80 28.34
CA ILE A 166 -0.19 16.72 27.26
C ILE A 166 -0.82 17.14 25.94
N ARG A 167 -0.21 18.09 25.23
CA ARG A 167 -0.67 18.52 23.91
C ARG A 167 -0.45 17.42 22.90
N ALA A 168 -1.53 16.79 22.46
CA ALA A 168 -1.51 15.72 21.49
C ALA A 168 -2.49 15.99 20.34
N ASP A 169 -2.15 15.47 19.17
CA ASP A 169 -3.04 15.42 18.01
C ASP A 169 -3.15 13.94 17.55
N ILE A 170 -4.14 13.26 18.11
CA ILE A 170 -4.37 11.84 17.96
C ILE A 170 -5.78 11.63 17.42
N GLU A 171 -5.90 11.12 16.19
CA GLU A 171 -7.19 10.86 15.58
C GLU A 171 -7.25 9.46 14.93
N MET A 172 -8.41 8.84 15.04
CA MET A 172 -8.68 7.48 14.57
C MET A 172 -9.89 7.41 13.61
N GLU A 173 -10.57 8.53 13.42
CA GLU A 173 -11.73 8.59 12.52
C GLU A 173 -11.31 8.81 11.06
N GLU A 174 -12.04 8.20 10.13
CA GLU A 174 -11.76 8.30 8.68
C GLU A 174 -11.78 9.76 8.18
N SER A 175 -12.66 10.59 8.75
CA SER A 175 -12.77 12.03 8.42
C SER A 175 -11.53 12.86 8.76
N HIS A 176 -10.69 12.37 9.66
CA HIS A 176 -9.46 13.04 10.10
C HIS A 176 -8.20 12.53 9.39
N ARG A 177 -8.36 11.76 8.32
CA ARG A 177 -7.21 11.34 7.50
C ARG A 177 -6.58 12.52 6.80
N ILE A 178 -5.26 12.52 6.78
CA ILE A 178 -4.45 13.54 6.12
C ILE A 178 -3.49 12.89 5.14
N TYR A 179 -3.24 13.58 4.02
CA TYR A 179 -2.42 13.06 2.91
C TYR A 179 -1.53 14.16 2.34
N GLY A 180 -0.53 13.76 1.55
CA GLY A 180 0.36 14.66 0.83
C GLY A 180 1.10 15.62 1.77
N ASP A 181 1.19 16.89 1.39
CA ASP A 181 1.95 17.91 2.13
C ASP A 181 1.44 18.07 3.57
N LYS A 182 0.13 17.96 3.80
CA LYS A 182 -0.44 18.00 5.15
C LYS A 182 0.08 16.89 6.06
N TRP A 183 0.35 15.69 5.50
CA TRP A 183 0.99 14.62 6.25
C TRP A 183 2.42 14.99 6.65
N THR A 184 3.18 15.55 5.72
CA THR A 184 4.55 16.00 5.98
C THR A 184 4.59 17.12 7.03
N GLU A 185 3.69 18.09 6.93
CA GLU A 185 3.54 19.17 7.93
C GLU A 185 3.17 18.63 9.32
N PHE A 186 2.25 17.68 9.38
CA PHE A 186 1.87 17.01 10.61
C PHE A 186 3.07 16.31 11.26
N LEU A 187 3.83 15.52 10.50
CA LEU A 187 5.05 14.86 11.00
C LEU A 187 6.08 15.87 11.53
N ARG A 188 6.28 16.99 10.81
CA ARG A 188 7.21 18.06 11.21
C ARG A 188 6.75 18.78 12.48
N SER A 189 5.46 18.82 12.74
CA SER A 189 4.85 19.48 13.91
C SER A 189 4.89 18.63 15.18
N CYS A 190 5.11 17.31 15.05
CA CYS A 190 5.10 16.39 16.19
C CYS A 190 6.50 16.17 16.76
N ARG A 191 6.60 16.13 18.10
CA ARG A 191 7.84 15.73 18.80
C ARG A 191 8.02 14.22 18.75
N VAL A 192 6.94 13.48 18.94
CA VAL A 192 6.88 12.03 18.94
C VAL A 192 5.71 11.58 18.07
N MET A 193 5.90 10.52 17.30
CA MET A 193 4.84 9.82 16.59
C MET A 193 4.58 8.47 17.27
N LEU A 194 3.31 8.18 17.52
CA LEU A 194 2.88 6.86 17.97
C LEU A 194 2.84 5.90 16.78
N GLY A 195 3.26 4.67 16.97
CA GLY A 195 3.22 3.61 15.98
C GLY A 195 2.64 2.32 16.52
N SER A 196 2.20 1.44 15.66
CA SER A 196 1.78 0.07 15.96
C SER A 196 2.40 -0.89 14.95
N GLU A 197 2.52 -2.16 15.32
CA GLU A 197 3.06 -3.21 14.43
C GLU A 197 2.08 -3.64 13.34
N SER A 198 0.83 -3.23 13.42
CA SER A 198 -0.14 -3.53 12.37
C SER A 198 0.19 -2.78 11.09
N GLY A 199 0.53 -3.50 10.07
CA GLY A 199 0.75 -3.00 8.73
C GLY A 199 -0.47 -2.31 8.11
#